data_ddd84b03d60c3aa12c3fa95a848d455f
#
_entry.id   ddd84b03d60c3aa12c3fa95a848d455f
#
_cell.length_a   1.000
_cell.length_b   1.000
_cell.length_c   1.000
_cell.angle_alpha   90.00
_cell.angle_beta   90.00
_cell.angle_gamma   90.00
#
_symmetry.space_group_name_H-M   'P 1'
#
loop_
_entity.id
_entity.type
_entity.pdbx_description
1 polymer ?
#
loop_
_entity_poly.entity_id
_entity_poly.type
_entity_poly.pdbx_seq_one_letter_code
_entity_poly.pdbx_strand_id
1 'polypeptide(L)'
;PVTHPLDAARAPLADGADRSDFGVEINFADLWFDINANQTRDPGEDLLEVLGPILMGWQWQSRDPAAPAPVVRFDVADAAWLSAYTHMLGGMSEMILAYDPTPPITRIMQGRAKMESLGTMAPDPIFGMDATTPDGFDVFATVFDMLHQTPDAPRMAAARDHFLAMVTDNRRFWTLIDKETDDANEWLPNARQKSALGLDLPGDTGARWQ
;
A
#
# COMPACT_ATOMS: atom_id res chain seq x y z
N PRO A 1 -4.91 -17.90 -17.50
CA PRO A 1 -4.25 -16.70 -17.00
C PRO A 1 -4.78 -16.45 -15.60
N VAL A 2 -3.89 -16.53 -14.60
CA VAL A 2 -4.23 -16.15 -13.23
C VAL A 2 -4.28 -14.63 -13.25
N THR A 3 -5.46 -14.04 -13.19
CA THR A 3 -5.60 -12.59 -12.99
C THR A 3 -5.00 -12.25 -11.64
N HIS A 4 -4.05 -11.32 -11.63
CA HIS A 4 -3.47 -10.85 -10.39
C HIS A 4 -4.59 -10.28 -9.51
N PRO A 5 -4.61 -10.54 -8.17
CA PRO A 5 -5.66 -10.02 -7.27
C PRO A 5 -5.88 -8.52 -7.39
N LEU A 6 -4.82 -7.74 -7.66
CA LEU A 6 -4.92 -6.30 -7.90
C LEU A 6 -5.68 -5.96 -9.19
N ASP A 7 -5.66 -6.81 -10.21
CA ASP A 7 -6.43 -6.59 -11.44
C ASP A 7 -7.93 -6.78 -11.20
N ALA A 8 -8.29 -7.73 -10.33
CA ALA A 8 -9.67 -7.94 -9.94
C ALA A 8 -10.26 -6.74 -9.15
N ALA A 9 -9.43 -6.04 -8.38
CA ALA A 9 -9.84 -4.86 -7.62
C ALA A 9 -9.97 -3.61 -8.50
N ARG A 10 -9.18 -3.50 -9.58
CA ARG A 10 -9.15 -2.29 -10.44
C ARG A 10 -10.45 -2.03 -11.20
N ALA A 11 -11.06 -3.05 -11.76
CA ALA A 11 -12.27 -2.88 -12.56
C ALA A 11 -13.41 -2.19 -11.77
N PRO A 12 -13.78 -2.63 -10.55
CA PRO A 12 -14.79 -1.94 -9.76
C PRO A 12 -14.34 -0.54 -9.30
N LEU A 13 -13.04 -0.30 -9.06
CA LEU A 13 -12.54 1.04 -8.71
C LEU A 13 -12.63 2.01 -9.90
N ALA A 14 -12.30 1.55 -11.10
CA ALA A 14 -12.43 2.35 -12.31
C ALA A 14 -13.90 2.68 -12.60
N ASP A 15 -14.82 1.71 -12.46
CA ASP A 15 -16.26 1.91 -12.61
C ASP A 15 -16.80 2.93 -11.57
N GLY A 16 -16.41 2.79 -10.30
CA GLY A 16 -16.76 3.74 -9.25
C GLY A 16 -16.26 5.14 -9.56
N ALA A 17 -15.01 5.26 -10.00
CA ALA A 17 -14.42 6.54 -10.36
C ALA A 17 -15.11 7.22 -11.57
N ASP A 18 -15.77 6.49 -12.46
CA ASP A 18 -16.50 7.04 -13.61
C ASP A 18 -17.94 7.48 -13.28
N ARG A 19 -18.45 7.12 -12.11
CA ARG A 19 -19.82 7.46 -11.68
C ARG A 19 -19.82 8.71 -10.82
N SER A 20 -20.43 9.77 -11.32
CA SER A 20 -20.53 11.06 -10.60
C SER A 20 -21.40 11.01 -9.33
N ASP A 21 -22.19 9.94 -9.16
CA ASP A 21 -23.09 9.71 -8.02
C ASP A 21 -22.54 8.66 -7.04
N PHE A 22 -21.32 8.17 -7.25
CA PHE A 22 -20.71 7.20 -6.37
C PHE A 22 -20.37 7.84 -5.01
N GLY A 23 -20.82 7.19 -3.95
CA GLY A 23 -20.49 7.55 -2.57
C GLY A 23 -21.06 6.51 -1.62
N VAL A 24 -20.23 6.02 -0.70
CA VAL A 24 -20.60 5.04 0.33
C VAL A 24 -19.98 5.46 1.67
N GLU A 25 -20.78 5.41 2.73
CA GLU A 25 -20.26 5.56 4.08
C GLU A 25 -19.76 4.23 4.60
N ILE A 26 -18.54 4.21 5.10
CA ILE A 26 -17.89 3.04 5.68
C ILE A 26 -17.57 3.35 7.14
N ASN A 27 -18.16 2.59 8.05
CA ASN A 27 -17.78 2.60 9.45
C ASN A 27 -16.62 1.62 9.64
N PHE A 28 -15.47 2.09 10.03
CA PHE A 28 -14.29 1.24 10.23
C PHE A 28 -14.45 0.22 11.36
N ALA A 29 -15.45 0.40 12.24
CA ALA A 29 -15.81 -0.61 13.24
C ALA A 29 -16.46 -1.85 12.62
N ASP A 30 -17.05 -1.74 11.42
CA ASP A 30 -17.77 -2.84 10.80
C ASP A 30 -16.86 -3.71 9.90
N LEU A 31 -15.63 -3.28 9.69
CA LEU A 31 -14.66 -3.97 8.83
C LEU A 31 -13.58 -4.67 9.66
N TRP A 32 -13.32 -5.91 9.33
CA TRP A 32 -12.28 -6.71 9.97
C TRP A 32 -11.68 -7.73 8.98
N PHE A 33 -10.48 -8.22 9.31
CA PHE A 33 -9.76 -9.22 8.54
C PHE A 33 -9.66 -10.50 9.36
N ASP A 34 -10.17 -11.60 8.85
CA ASP A 34 -9.99 -12.93 9.45
C ASP A 34 -8.55 -13.44 9.18
N ILE A 35 -7.59 -12.98 9.99
CA ILE A 35 -6.16 -13.26 9.81
C ILE A 35 -5.85 -14.72 10.09
N ASN A 36 -6.55 -15.33 11.06
CA ASN A 36 -6.32 -16.69 11.49
C ASN A 36 -7.27 -17.71 10.85
N ALA A 37 -8.17 -17.26 9.97
CA ALA A 37 -9.15 -18.06 9.23
C ALA A 37 -10.13 -18.86 10.13
N ASN A 38 -10.47 -18.33 11.31
CA ASN A 38 -11.40 -18.96 12.24
C ASN A 38 -12.86 -18.50 12.10
N GLN A 39 -13.13 -17.54 11.20
CA GLN A 39 -14.43 -16.93 10.94
C GLN A 39 -15.03 -16.18 12.15
N THR A 40 -14.18 -15.79 13.08
CA THR A 40 -14.56 -15.04 14.28
C THR A 40 -13.69 -13.79 14.36
N ARG A 41 -14.30 -12.65 14.67
CA ARG A 41 -13.56 -11.40 14.86
C ARG A 41 -12.81 -11.43 16.18
N ASP A 42 -11.49 -11.44 16.11
CA ASP A 42 -10.60 -11.45 17.25
C ASP A 42 -9.91 -10.07 17.45
N PRO A 43 -9.40 -9.77 18.66
CA PRO A 43 -8.56 -8.60 18.86
C PRO A 43 -7.34 -8.59 17.91
N GLY A 44 -7.08 -7.45 17.30
CA GLY A 44 -6.01 -7.31 16.30
C GLY A 44 -6.45 -7.57 14.85
N GLU A 45 -7.73 -7.87 14.62
CA GLU A 45 -8.29 -8.12 13.29
C GLU A 45 -9.13 -6.96 12.75
N ASP A 46 -9.41 -5.95 13.56
CA ASP A 46 -10.16 -4.80 13.10
C ASP A 46 -9.40 -4.02 12.03
N LEU A 47 -10.13 -3.54 11.00
CA LEU A 47 -9.54 -2.73 9.94
C LEU A 47 -8.70 -1.59 10.52
N LEU A 48 -9.23 -0.93 11.54
CA LEU A 48 -8.56 0.20 12.17
C LEU A 48 -7.31 -0.23 12.95
N GLU A 49 -7.31 -1.40 13.58
CA GLU A 49 -6.13 -1.95 14.28
C GLU A 49 -5.04 -2.36 13.29
N VAL A 50 -5.42 -2.98 12.17
CA VAL A 50 -4.48 -3.45 11.14
C VAL A 50 -3.91 -2.30 10.33
N LEU A 51 -4.74 -1.40 9.84
CA LEU A 51 -4.35 -0.31 8.94
C LEU A 51 -4.13 1.03 9.64
N GLY A 52 -4.63 1.22 10.86
CA GLY A 52 -4.51 2.47 11.59
C GLY A 52 -3.08 3.00 11.71
N PRO A 53 -2.09 2.18 12.07
CA PRO A 53 -0.69 2.60 12.10
C PRO A 53 -0.17 3.12 10.75
N ILE A 54 -0.66 2.55 9.64
CA ILE A 54 -0.27 2.93 8.27
C ILE A 54 -1.01 4.19 7.83
N LEU A 55 -2.32 4.23 8.04
CA LEU A 55 -3.19 5.30 7.55
C LEU A 55 -3.07 6.58 8.37
N MET A 56 -2.89 6.46 9.70
CA MET A 56 -2.86 7.58 10.63
C MET A 56 -1.44 7.95 11.08
N GLY A 57 -0.44 7.10 10.79
CA GLY A 57 0.95 7.34 11.16
C GLY A 57 1.11 7.64 12.67
N TRP A 58 1.77 8.77 12.99
CA TRP A 58 2.01 9.18 14.38
C TRP A 58 0.72 9.49 15.17
N GLN A 59 -0.36 9.89 14.51
CA GLN A 59 -1.66 10.16 15.15
C GLN A 59 -2.30 8.89 15.72
N TRP A 60 -1.96 7.72 15.18
CA TRP A 60 -2.39 6.44 15.73
C TRP A 60 -1.98 6.25 17.20
N GLN A 61 -0.77 6.64 17.54
CA GLN A 61 -0.25 6.48 18.92
C GLN A 61 -0.91 7.44 19.91
N SER A 62 -1.43 8.56 19.44
CA SER A 62 -2.12 9.57 20.27
C SER A 62 -3.64 9.41 20.29
N ARG A 63 -4.19 8.45 19.56
CA ARG A 63 -5.63 8.18 19.52
C ARG A 63 -6.09 7.62 20.86
N ASP A 64 -7.22 8.12 21.37
CA ASP A 64 -7.91 7.51 22.50
C ASP A 64 -8.48 6.14 22.04
N PRO A 65 -8.08 5.02 22.65
CA PRO A 65 -8.61 3.69 22.32
C PRO A 65 -10.13 3.57 22.54
N ALA A 66 -10.72 4.39 23.42
CA ALA A 66 -12.15 4.42 23.70
C ALA A 66 -12.94 5.33 22.72
N ALA A 67 -12.24 6.09 21.86
CA ALA A 67 -12.92 6.90 20.86
C ALA A 67 -13.65 6.00 19.85
N PRO A 68 -14.85 6.40 19.38
CA PRO A 68 -15.58 5.64 18.37
C PRO A 68 -14.73 5.49 17.12
N ALA A 69 -14.91 4.38 16.39
CA ALA A 69 -14.26 4.20 15.10
C ALA A 69 -14.75 5.28 14.13
N PRO A 70 -13.89 5.79 13.26
CA PRO A 70 -14.27 6.80 12.29
C PRO A 70 -15.25 6.22 11.25
N VAL A 71 -16.22 7.03 10.89
CA VAL A 71 -17.05 6.81 9.71
C VAL A 71 -16.46 7.66 8.60
N VAL A 72 -16.15 7.03 7.48
CA VAL A 72 -15.52 7.67 6.32
C VAL A 72 -16.50 7.59 5.15
N ARG A 73 -16.74 8.68 4.49
CA ARG A 73 -17.39 8.70 3.19
C ARG A 73 -16.35 8.43 2.12
N PHE A 74 -16.59 7.37 1.37
CA PHE A 74 -15.76 6.94 0.26
C PHE A 74 -16.46 7.29 -1.05
N ASP A 75 -15.85 8.14 -1.85
CA ASP A 75 -16.47 8.66 -3.05
C ASP A 75 -15.64 8.45 -4.34
N VAL A 76 -15.98 9.21 -5.36
CA VAL A 76 -15.38 9.11 -6.70
C VAL A 76 -13.91 9.53 -6.70
N ALA A 77 -13.52 10.49 -5.87
CA ALA A 77 -12.12 10.92 -5.76
C ALA A 77 -11.29 9.83 -5.06
N ASP A 78 -11.80 9.28 -3.96
CA ASP A 78 -11.15 8.18 -3.25
C ASP A 78 -10.99 6.93 -4.13
N ALA A 79 -11.99 6.62 -4.95
CA ALA A 79 -11.89 5.52 -5.91
C ALA A 79 -10.77 5.76 -6.93
N ALA A 80 -10.59 6.97 -7.42
CA ALA A 80 -9.48 7.33 -8.31
C ALA A 80 -8.13 7.23 -7.60
N TRP A 81 -8.04 7.65 -6.33
CA TRP A 81 -6.83 7.52 -5.52
C TRP A 81 -6.46 6.05 -5.28
N LEU A 82 -7.43 5.21 -4.90
CA LEU A 82 -7.18 3.77 -4.71
C LEU A 82 -6.75 3.10 -6.01
N SER A 83 -7.34 3.47 -7.15
CA SER A 83 -6.91 3.00 -8.47
C SER A 83 -5.44 3.35 -8.71
N ALA A 84 -5.04 4.61 -8.49
CA ALA A 84 -3.65 5.03 -8.59
C ALA A 84 -2.73 4.20 -7.67
N TYR A 85 -3.15 3.96 -6.42
CA TYR A 85 -2.38 3.18 -5.46
C TYR A 85 -2.21 1.71 -5.90
N THR A 86 -3.27 1.07 -6.43
CA THR A 86 -3.16 -0.30 -6.97
C THR A 86 -2.24 -0.38 -8.17
N HIS A 87 -2.20 0.65 -9.02
CA HIS A 87 -1.25 0.74 -10.12
C HIS A 87 0.19 0.95 -9.63
N MET A 88 0.40 1.75 -8.60
CA MET A 88 1.71 1.89 -7.97
C MET A 88 2.24 0.54 -7.46
N LEU A 89 1.44 -0.18 -6.70
CA LEU A 89 1.81 -1.50 -6.18
C LEU A 89 2.04 -2.52 -7.30
N GLY A 90 1.18 -2.50 -8.33
CA GLY A 90 1.32 -3.36 -9.51
C GLY A 90 2.64 -3.09 -10.25
N GLY A 91 2.97 -1.83 -10.49
CA GLY A 91 4.22 -1.43 -11.14
C GLY A 91 5.46 -1.83 -10.34
N MET A 92 5.43 -1.63 -9.02
CA MET A 92 6.51 -2.08 -8.14
C MET A 92 6.68 -3.61 -8.17
N SER A 93 5.57 -4.35 -8.12
CA SER A 93 5.58 -5.81 -8.16
C SER A 93 6.15 -6.34 -9.49
N GLU A 94 5.70 -5.80 -10.62
CA GLU A 94 6.21 -6.18 -11.93
C GLU A 94 7.70 -5.84 -12.09
N MET A 95 8.13 -4.69 -11.56
CA MET A 95 9.54 -4.30 -11.58
C MET A 95 10.42 -5.25 -10.76
N ILE A 96 9.97 -5.65 -9.56
CA ILE A 96 10.69 -6.61 -8.72
C ILE A 96 10.75 -7.98 -9.40
N LEU A 97 9.62 -8.46 -9.92
CA LEU A 97 9.52 -9.77 -10.56
C LEU A 97 10.28 -9.84 -11.92
N ALA A 98 10.55 -8.69 -12.55
CA ALA A 98 11.35 -8.64 -13.77
C ALA A 98 12.81 -9.10 -13.56
N TYR A 99 13.29 -9.03 -12.32
CA TYR A 99 14.66 -9.38 -11.97
C TYR A 99 14.81 -10.72 -11.24
N ASP A 100 13.79 -11.56 -11.19
CA ASP A 100 13.77 -12.85 -10.48
C ASP A 100 14.57 -12.84 -9.16
N PRO A 101 13.93 -12.47 -8.03
CA PRO A 101 14.60 -12.41 -6.73
C PRO A 101 14.93 -13.79 -6.13
N THR A 102 14.43 -14.86 -6.72
CA THR A 102 14.55 -16.23 -6.18
C THR A 102 15.99 -16.71 -6.00
N PRO A 103 16.89 -16.57 -6.97
CA PRO A 103 18.27 -17.07 -6.82
C PRO A 103 19.05 -16.37 -5.69
N PRO A 104 19.07 -15.03 -5.58
CA PRO A 104 19.78 -14.36 -4.49
C PRO A 104 19.17 -14.67 -3.12
N ILE A 105 17.84 -14.67 -2.98
CA ILE A 105 17.17 -15.03 -1.72
C ILE A 105 17.52 -16.46 -1.30
N THR A 106 17.45 -17.41 -2.23
CA THR A 106 17.82 -18.81 -1.95
C THR A 106 19.26 -18.93 -1.46
N ARG A 107 20.18 -18.19 -2.06
CA ARG A 107 21.60 -18.18 -1.67
C ARG A 107 21.79 -17.65 -0.24
N ILE A 108 21.10 -16.57 0.10
CA ILE A 108 21.11 -16.01 1.48
C ILE A 108 20.57 -17.01 2.48
N MET A 109 19.41 -17.62 2.19
CA MET A 109 18.81 -18.63 3.08
C MET A 109 19.74 -19.84 3.31
N GLN A 110 20.40 -20.32 2.25
CA GLN A 110 21.37 -21.41 2.37
C GLN A 110 22.61 -21.00 3.18
N GLY A 111 23.11 -19.79 2.99
CA GLY A 111 24.20 -19.22 3.76
C GLY A 111 23.87 -19.13 5.24
N ARG A 112 22.69 -18.59 5.58
CA ARG A 112 22.20 -18.51 6.98
C ARG A 112 22.05 -19.88 7.62
N ALA A 113 21.39 -20.82 6.96
CA ALA A 113 21.26 -22.19 7.46
C ALA A 113 22.62 -22.84 7.73
N LYS A 114 23.62 -22.55 6.89
CA LYS A 114 24.98 -23.01 7.10
C LYS A 114 25.62 -22.38 8.32
N MET A 115 25.48 -21.07 8.52
CA MET A 115 26.02 -20.36 9.69
C MET A 115 25.36 -20.84 10.98
N GLU A 116 24.04 -21.01 11.00
CA GLU A 116 23.30 -21.57 12.11
C GLU A 116 23.81 -22.96 12.49
N SER A 117 24.04 -23.84 11.49
CA SER A 117 24.60 -25.18 11.72
C SER A 117 25.99 -25.15 12.35
N LEU A 118 26.71 -24.04 12.23
CA LEU A 118 28.03 -23.84 12.85
C LEU A 118 27.96 -23.13 14.21
N GLY A 119 26.77 -22.79 14.69
CA GLY A 119 26.56 -22.08 15.96
C GLY A 119 27.13 -20.65 15.95
N THR A 120 27.32 -20.04 14.80
CA THR A 120 27.97 -18.74 14.64
C THR A 120 27.02 -17.56 14.58
N MET A 121 25.71 -17.82 14.48
CA MET A 121 24.69 -16.77 14.31
C MET A 121 23.36 -17.17 14.93
N ALA A 122 22.68 -16.23 15.59
CA ALA A 122 21.30 -16.42 16.00
C ALA A 122 20.36 -16.31 14.78
N PRO A 123 19.23 -17.04 14.77
CA PRO A 123 18.25 -16.92 13.67
C PRO A 123 17.51 -15.57 13.77
N ASP A 124 18.00 -14.58 13.06
CA ASP A 124 17.31 -13.28 12.88
C ASP A 124 16.47 -13.28 11.58
N PRO A 125 15.41 -12.46 11.51
CA PRO A 125 14.60 -12.34 10.28
C PRO A 125 15.46 -11.91 9.09
N ILE A 126 15.19 -12.51 7.92
CA ILE A 126 15.93 -12.25 6.67
C ILE A 126 15.75 -10.82 6.28
N PHE A 127 15.67 -9.89 6.30
CA PHE A 127 15.48 -8.48 5.95
C PHE A 127 15.25 -7.58 7.17
N GLY A 128 16.00 -7.81 8.23
CA GLY A 128 16.03 -6.87 9.36
C GLY A 128 16.47 -5.47 8.90
N MET A 129 15.78 -4.44 9.38
CA MET A 129 16.00 -3.04 8.96
C MET A 129 17.17 -2.35 9.69
N ASP A 130 17.90 -3.08 10.52
CA ASP A 130 19.06 -2.55 11.22
C ASP A 130 20.32 -2.61 10.35
N ALA A 131 20.81 -1.46 9.90
CA ALA A 131 22.00 -1.35 9.05
C ALA A 131 23.32 -1.81 9.72
N THR A 132 23.28 -2.12 11.01
CA THR A 132 24.47 -2.59 11.76
C THR A 132 24.56 -4.11 11.84
N THR A 133 23.54 -4.82 11.38
CA THR A 133 23.48 -6.29 11.36
C THR A 133 23.89 -6.87 10.00
N PRO A 134 24.31 -8.14 9.93
CA PRO A 134 24.56 -8.85 8.67
C PRO A 134 23.38 -8.77 7.68
N ASP A 135 22.16 -8.56 8.16
CA ASP A 135 20.94 -8.46 7.36
C ASP A 135 20.95 -7.28 6.39
N GLY A 136 21.56 -6.15 6.75
CA GLY A 136 21.75 -5.02 5.84
C GLY A 136 22.61 -5.37 4.63
N PHE A 137 23.63 -6.21 4.82
CA PHE A 137 24.47 -6.72 3.72
C PHE A 137 23.70 -7.71 2.85
N ASP A 138 22.83 -8.53 3.43
CA ASP A 138 22.00 -9.49 2.69
C ASP A 138 21.02 -8.77 1.76
N VAL A 139 20.36 -7.69 2.23
CA VAL A 139 19.49 -6.84 1.42
C VAL A 139 20.29 -6.20 0.29
N PHE A 140 21.44 -5.61 0.61
CA PHE A 140 22.31 -4.97 -0.39
C PHE A 140 22.78 -5.99 -1.44
N ALA A 141 23.27 -7.16 -1.00
CA ALA A 141 23.72 -8.20 -1.92
C ALA A 141 22.59 -8.72 -2.82
N THR A 142 21.38 -8.87 -2.28
CA THR A 142 20.19 -9.26 -3.04
C THR A 142 19.87 -8.24 -4.13
N VAL A 143 19.79 -6.96 -3.77
CA VAL A 143 19.51 -5.87 -4.72
C VAL A 143 20.61 -5.79 -5.76
N PHE A 144 21.87 -5.89 -5.36
CA PHE A 144 23.01 -5.85 -6.25
C PHE A 144 22.99 -7.02 -7.26
N ASP A 145 22.76 -8.23 -6.80
CA ASP A 145 22.64 -9.42 -7.67
C ASP A 145 21.44 -9.31 -8.61
N MET A 146 20.31 -8.77 -8.16
CA MET A 146 19.15 -8.54 -9.01
C MET A 146 19.47 -7.54 -10.14
N LEU A 147 20.09 -6.42 -9.80
CA LEU A 147 20.41 -5.36 -10.78
C LEU A 147 21.45 -5.81 -11.83
N HIS A 148 22.20 -6.88 -11.61
CA HIS A 148 23.11 -7.48 -12.59
C HIS A 148 22.43 -8.49 -13.53
N GLN A 149 21.17 -8.85 -13.26
CA GLN A 149 20.41 -9.70 -14.19
C GLN A 149 19.89 -8.89 -15.37
N THR A 150 19.67 -9.56 -16.50
CA THR A 150 18.88 -8.97 -17.59
C THR A 150 17.42 -9.06 -17.21
N PRO A 151 16.71 -7.92 -17.06
CA PRO A 151 15.31 -7.95 -16.65
C PRO A 151 14.41 -8.58 -17.73
N ASP A 152 13.33 -9.20 -17.31
CA ASP A 152 12.26 -9.64 -18.19
C ASP A 152 11.60 -8.42 -18.87
N ALA A 153 11.78 -8.29 -20.17
CA ALA A 153 11.31 -7.11 -20.91
C ALA A 153 9.78 -6.94 -20.91
N PRO A 154 8.95 -7.98 -21.07
CA PRO A 154 7.50 -7.90 -20.90
C PRO A 154 7.08 -7.35 -19.54
N ARG A 155 7.69 -7.80 -18.44
CA ARG A 155 7.40 -7.29 -17.10
C ARG A 155 7.81 -5.84 -16.92
N MET A 156 8.95 -5.44 -17.42
CA MET A 156 9.37 -4.03 -17.41
C MET A 156 8.42 -3.13 -18.20
N ALA A 157 7.88 -3.62 -19.32
CA ALA A 157 6.86 -2.91 -20.08
C ALA A 157 5.56 -2.79 -19.26
N ALA A 158 5.12 -3.85 -18.61
CA ALA A 158 3.96 -3.83 -17.73
C ALA A 158 4.15 -2.88 -16.54
N ALA A 159 5.33 -2.89 -15.90
CA ALA A 159 5.66 -1.94 -14.84
C ALA A 159 5.54 -0.48 -15.29
N ARG A 160 6.09 -0.17 -16.47
CA ARG A 160 5.95 1.17 -17.06
C ARG A 160 4.49 1.55 -17.27
N ASP A 161 3.69 0.65 -17.84
CA ASP A 161 2.28 0.92 -18.13
C ASP A 161 1.47 1.15 -16.84
N HIS A 162 1.80 0.40 -15.77
CA HIS A 162 1.25 0.64 -14.44
C HIS A 162 1.62 2.03 -13.89
N PHE A 163 2.88 2.45 -13.99
CA PHE A 163 3.28 3.78 -13.49
C PHE A 163 2.65 4.92 -14.31
N LEU A 164 2.46 4.74 -15.61
CA LEU A 164 1.75 5.73 -16.43
C LEU A 164 0.26 5.82 -16.03
N ALA A 165 -0.39 4.69 -15.80
CA ALA A 165 -1.77 4.66 -15.30
C ALA A 165 -1.88 5.28 -13.90
N MET A 166 -0.96 4.96 -12.99
CA MET A 166 -0.89 5.59 -11.67
C MET A 166 -0.85 7.13 -11.76
N VAL A 167 0.01 7.69 -12.61
CA VAL A 167 0.08 9.14 -12.78
C VAL A 167 -1.22 9.71 -13.33
N THR A 168 -1.87 9.01 -14.26
CA THR A 168 -3.14 9.42 -14.85
C THR A 168 -4.25 9.46 -13.80
N ASP A 169 -4.39 8.40 -13.01
CA ASP A 169 -5.41 8.30 -11.97
C ASP A 169 -5.16 9.27 -10.82
N ASN A 170 -3.88 9.48 -10.45
CA ASN A 170 -3.52 10.48 -9.45
C ASN A 170 -3.88 11.90 -9.89
N ARG A 171 -3.62 12.28 -11.15
CA ARG A 171 -4.06 13.59 -11.68
C ARG A 171 -5.57 13.71 -11.68
N ARG A 172 -6.27 12.64 -12.00
CA ARG A 172 -7.73 12.59 -11.92
C ARG A 172 -8.22 12.80 -10.49
N PHE A 173 -7.64 12.11 -9.51
CA PHE A 173 -7.93 12.31 -8.09
C PHE A 173 -7.83 13.79 -7.70
N TRP A 174 -6.70 14.44 -7.97
CA TRP A 174 -6.52 15.88 -7.64
C TRP A 174 -7.55 16.78 -8.33
N THR A 175 -7.92 16.44 -9.55
CA THR A 175 -8.95 17.20 -10.29
C THR A 175 -10.35 17.04 -9.68
N LEU A 176 -10.65 15.86 -9.13
CA LEU A 176 -11.93 15.58 -8.48
C LEU A 176 -12.00 16.24 -7.11
N ILE A 177 -11.01 16.00 -6.26
CA ILE A 177 -10.98 16.52 -4.88
C ILE A 177 -10.99 18.06 -4.82
N ASP A 178 -10.36 18.75 -5.80
CA ASP A 178 -10.40 20.22 -5.88
C ASP A 178 -11.80 20.78 -6.16
N LYS A 179 -12.70 19.98 -6.73
CA LYS A 179 -14.08 20.36 -7.05
C LYS A 179 -15.06 20.08 -5.91
N GLU A 180 -14.68 19.28 -4.95
CA GLU A 180 -15.53 18.96 -3.81
C GLU A 180 -15.77 20.18 -2.94
N THR A 181 -17.01 20.34 -2.50
CA THR A 181 -17.45 21.49 -1.72
C THR A 181 -18.14 21.14 -0.41
N ASP A 182 -18.46 19.87 -0.21
CA ASP A 182 -19.00 19.32 1.04
C ASP A 182 -17.86 18.98 2.03
N ASP A 183 -18.24 18.64 3.25
CA ASP A 183 -17.33 18.25 4.35
C ASP A 183 -17.94 17.03 5.06
N ALA A 184 -18.20 15.97 4.30
CA ALA A 184 -19.00 14.81 4.70
C ALA A 184 -18.13 13.61 5.09
N ASN A 185 -17.38 13.73 6.18
CA ASN A 185 -16.51 12.64 6.69
C ASN A 185 -15.46 12.16 5.68
N GLU A 186 -14.78 13.09 5.05
CA GLU A 186 -13.81 12.82 4.00
C GLU A 186 -12.66 11.93 4.49
N TRP A 187 -12.28 10.98 3.66
CA TRP A 187 -11.06 10.23 3.89
C TRP A 187 -9.84 11.10 3.57
N LEU A 188 -9.73 11.54 2.32
CA LEU A 188 -8.66 12.40 1.83
C LEU A 188 -9.23 13.80 1.57
N PRO A 189 -9.07 14.75 2.50
CA PRO A 189 -9.69 16.06 2.38
C PRO A 189 -8.91 16.97 1.42
N ASN A 190 -9.60 17.90 0.79
CA ASN A 190 -8.96 19.07 0.20
C ASN A 190 -8.69 20.14 1.29
N ALA A 191 -8.07 21.27 0.90
CA ALA A 191 -7.70 22.34 1.83
C ALA A 191 -8.88 23.01 2.58
N ARG A 192 -10.13 22.73 2.19
CA ARG A 192 -11.36 23.32 2.76
C ARG A 192 -12.13 22.31 3.60
N GLN A 193 -11.81 21.05 3.50
CA GLN A 193 -12.47 19.91 4.16
C GLN A 193 -11.65 19.42 5.35
N LYS A 194 -12.25 18.55 6.16
CA LYS A 194 -11.60 17.87 7.27
C LYS A 194 -11.62 16.37 7.03
N SER A 195 -10.48 15.73 7.26
CA SER A 195 -10.43 14.27 7.24
C SER A 195 -11.11 13.67 8.46
N ALA A 196 -11.95 12.65 8.25
CA ALA A 196 -12.51 11.82 9.31
C ALA A 196 -11.42 11.06 10.10
N LEU A 197 -10.25 10.83 9.49
CA LEU A 197 -9.08 10.18 10.10
C LEU A 197 -8.09 11.19 10.72
N GLY A 198 -8.37 12.48 10.63
CA GLY A 198 -7.46 13.54 11.08
C GLY A 198 -6.23 13.69 10.19
N LEU A 199 -6.28 13.26 8.95
CA LEU A 199 -5.20 13.48 7.98
C LEU A 199 -5.19 14.94 7.57
N ASP A 200 -4.01 15.54 7.59
CA ASP A 200 -3.82 16.94 7.16
C ASP A 200 -2.94 16.92 5.90
N LEU A 201 -3.57 17.15 4.76
CA LEU A 201 -2.85 17.26 3.50
C LEU A 201 -2.41 18.72 3.32
N PRO A 202 -1.11 18.98 3.09
CA PRO A 202 -0.64 20.33 2.81
C PRO A 202 -1.43 20.95 1.65
N GLY A 203 -1.94 22.18 1.83
CA GLY A 203 -2.86 22.82 0.89
C GLY A 203 -2.28 23.12 -0.50
N ASP A 204 -0.96 22.92 -0.70
CA ASP A 204 -0.28 23.06 -1.99
C ASP A 204 0.01 21.70 -2.68
N THR A 205 -0.39 20.59 -2.06
CA THR A 205 -0.06 19.24 -2.56
C THR A 205 -0.66 18.99 -3.94
N GLY A 206 -1.91 19.38 -4.18
CA GLY A 206 -2.56 19.25 -5.49
C GLY A 206 -1.88 20.06 -6.59
N ALA A 207 -1.41 21.27 -6.29
CA ALA A 207 -0.74 22.13 -7.26
C ALA A 207 0.61 21.56 -7.76
N ARG A 208 1.25 20.70 -6.99
CA ARG A 208 2.53 20.04 -7.36
C ARG A 208 2.34 18.88 -8.34
N TRP A 209 1.13 18.39 -8.52
CA TRP A 209 0.81 17.26 -9.37
C TRP A 209 0.10 17.64 -10.69
N GLN A 210 -0.24 18.90 -10.86
CA GLN A 210 -0.81 19.45 -12.08
C GLN A 210 0.30 19.88 -13.05
#